data_bc890d7906d443a3dfe3bb505f0899ab
#
_entry.id   bc890d7906d443a3dfe3bb505f0899ab
#
_cell.length_a   1.000
_cell.length_b   1.000
_cell.length_c   1.000
_cell.angle_alpha   90.00
_cell.angle_beta   90.00
_cell.angle_gamma   90.00
#
_symmetry.space_group_name_H-M   'P 1'
#
loop_
_entity.id
_entity.type
_entity.pdbx_description
1 polymer ?
#
loop_
_entity_poly.entity_id
_entity_poly.type
_entity_poly.pdbx_seq_one_letter_code
_entity_poly.pdbx_strand_id
1 'polypeptide(L)' 'MARFLLVLPFVLMASMASAQQQQHDACARDVSRLCRAHMSEGDQIVLACLQQNRGRLSRACAKVLADHGQ' A
#
# COMPACT_ATOMS: atom_id res chain seq x y z
N MET A 1 -6.27 -2.83 36.34
CA MET A 1 -6.04 -1.64 35.51
C MET A 1 -4.83 -1.78 34.59
N ALA A 2 -3.80 -2.55 34.97
CA ALA A 2 -2.63 -2.79 34.12
C ALA A 2 -2.99 -3.45 32.78
N ARG A 3 -4.10 -4.19 32.74
CA ARG A 3 -4.52 -4.89 31.52
C ARG A 3 -4.86 -3.96 30.37
N PHE A 4 -5.36 -2.75 30.65
CA PHE A 4 -5.72 -1.80 29.60
C PHE A 4 -4.50 -1.27 28.86
N LEU A 5 -3.37 -1.14 29.54
CA LEU A 5 -2.14 -0.65 28.94
C LEU A 5 -1.55 -1.64 27.91
N LEU A 6 -1.82 -2.95 28.11
CA LEU A 6 -1.33 -4.00 27.22
C LEU A 6 -2.14 -4.11 25.94
N VAL A 7 -3.39 -3.65 25.93
CA VAL A 7 -4.28 -3.74 24.77
C VAL A 7 -3.96 -2.67 23.73
N LEU A 8 -3.57 -1.47 24.16
CA LEU A 8 -3.32 -0.34 23.26
C LEU A 8 -2.28 -0.62 22.17
N PRO A 9 -1.10 -1.23 22.45
CA PRO A 9 -0.13 -1.53 21.41
C PRO A 9 -0.67 -2.45 20.31
N PHE A 10 -1.50 -3.40 20.66
CA PHE A 10 -2.10 -4.31 19.68
C PHE A 10 -3.02 -3.57 18.72
N VAL A 11 -3.79 -2.61 19.21
CA VAL A 11 -4.70 -1.83 18.37
C VAL A 11 -3.91 -1.02 17.34
N LEU A 12 -2.80 -0.40 17.75
CA LEU A 12 -1.95 0.38 16.85
C LEU A 12 -1.33 -0.50 15.77
N MET A 13 -0.86 -1.70 16.13
CA MET A 13 -0.28 -2.62 15.16
C MET A 13 -1.30 -3.09 14.13
N ALA A 14 -2.52 -3.36 14.56
CA ALA A 14 -3.61 -3.76 13.66
C ALA A 14 -3.93 -2.66 12.65
N SER A 15 -3.92 -1.39 13.08
CA SER A 15 -4.18 -0.25 12.19
C SER A 15 -3.12 -0.14 11.11
N MET A 16 -1.86 -0.33 11.45
CA MET A 16 -0.76 -0.28 10.48
C MET A 16 -0.88 -1.41 9.45
N ALA A 17 -1.19 -2.62 9.89
CA ALA A 17 -1.38 -3.76 9.01
C ALA A 17 -2.53 -3.52 8.02
N SER A 18 -3.64 -2.93 8.49
CA SER A 18 -4.78 -2.62 7.65
C SER A 18 -4.44 -1.60 6.57
N ALA A 19 -3.65 -0.58 6.89
CA ALA A 19 -3.23 0.42 5.92
C ALA A 19 -2.37 -0.20 4.82
N GLN A 20 -1.44 -1.08 5.16
CA GLN A 20 -0.61 -1.77 4.19
C GLN A 20 -1.43 -2.67 3.27
N GLN A 21 -2.40 -3.38 3.82
CA GLN A 21 -3.25 -4.25 3.04
C GLN A 21 -4.12 -3.48 2.07
N GLN A 22 -4.68 -2.34 2.48
CA GLN A 22 -5.46 -1.49 1.60
C GLN A 22 -4.64 -1.00 0.40
N GLN A 23 -3.40 -0.60 0.64
CA GLN A 23 -2.52 -0.15 -0.42
C GLN A 23 -2.26 -1.28 -1.43
N HIS A 24 -1.95 -2.47 -0.93
CA HIS A 24 -1.70 -3.63 -1.77
C HIS A 24 -2.93 -3.96 -2.62
N ASP A 25 -4.12 -4.03 -2.00
CA ASP A 25 -5.33 -4.41 -2.70
C ASP A 25 -5.74 -3.37 -3.74
N ALA A 26 -5.63 -2.09 -3.41
CA ALA A 26 -6.02 -1.01 -4.30
C ALA A 26 -5.16 -0.96 -5.57
N CYS A 27 -3.89 -1.34 -5.47
CA CYS A 27 -2.95 -1.25 -6.58
C CYS A 27 -2.64 -2.59 -7.25
N ALA A 28 -3.20 -3.70 -6.78
CA ALA A 28 -2.85 -5.02 -7.30
C ALA A 28 -3.10 -5.16 -8.80
N ARG A 29 -4.23 -4.67 -9.29
CA ARG A 29 -4.56 -4.72 -10.73
C ARG A 29 -3.64 -3.83 -11.54
N ASP A 30 -3.33 -2.66 -11.04
CA ASP A 30 -2.44 -1.72 -11.72
C ASP A 30 -1.03 -2.28 -11.80
N VAL A 31 -0.55 -2.94 -10.75
CA VAL A 31 0.75 -3.61 -10.76
C VAL A 31 0.77 -4.70 -11.83
N SER A 32 -0.26 -5.54 -11.89
CA SER A 32 -0.33 -6.60 -12.90
C SER A 32 -0.41 -6.06 -14.31
N ARG A 33 -1.10 -4.94 -14.51
CA ARG A 33 -1.31 -4.35 -15.83
C ARG A 33 -0.13 -3.51 -16.30
N LEU A 34 0.45 -2.71 -15.42
CA LEU A 34 1.45 -1.71 -15.79
C LEU A 34 2.87 -2.10 -15.38
N CYS A 35 3.02 -2.87 -14.31
CA CYS A 35 4.32 -3.12 -13.69
C CYS A 35 4.63 -4.61 -13.58
N ARG A 36 4.02 -5.42 -14.42
CA ARG A 36 4.16 -6.87 -14.38
C ARG A 36 5.61 -7.34 -14.46
N ALA A 37 6.41 -6.68 -15.31
CA ALA A 37 7.80 -7.03 -15.50
C ALA A 37 8.65 -6.82 -14.24
N HIS A 38 8.15 -6.02 -13.29
CA HIS A 38 8.88 -5.65 -12.08
C HIS A 38 8.34 -6.30 -10.81
N MET A 39 7.33 -7.16 -10.92
CA MET A 39 6.66 -7.72 -9.74
C MET A 39 7.60 -8.52 -8.83
N SER A 40 8.62 -9.13 -9.38
CA SER A 40 9.59 -9.92 -8.63
C SER A 40 10.81 -9.12 -8.18
N GLU A 41 10.90 -7.84 -8.49
CA GLU A 41 12.07 -7.01 -8.21
C GLU A 41 12.02 -6.29 -6.88
N GLY A 42 10.94 -6.45 -6.13
CA GLY A 42 10.77 -5.85 -4.81
C GLY A 42 9.82 -4.66 -4.81
N ASP A 43 9.31 -4.33 -3.62
CA ASP A 43 8.27 -3.33 -3.45
C ASP A 43 8.71 -1.93 -3.90
N GLN A 44 9.98 -1.59 -3.67
CA GLN A 44 10.48 -0.26 -4.05
C GLN A 44 10.47 -0.06 -5.56
N ILE A 45 10.84 -1.09 -6.30
CA ILE A 45 10.84 -1.02 -7.76
C ILE A 45 9.41 -0.97 -8.30
N VAL A 46 8.52 -1.76 -7.73
CA VAL A 46 7.10 -1.73 -8.12
C VAL A 46 6.51 -0.35 -7.84
N LEU A 47 6.80 0.24 -6.69
CA LEU A 47 6.33 1.58 -6.34
C LEU A 47 6.83 2.62 -7.34
N ALA A 48 8.10 2.57 -7.70
CA ALA A 48 8.67 3.47 -8.70
C ALA A 48 7.96 3.33 -10.05
N CYS A 49 7.63 2.10 -10.44
CA CYS A 49 6.89 1.82 -11.67
C CYS A 49 5.50 2.45 -11.62
N LEU A 50 4.79 2.32 -10.50
CA LEU A 50 3.47 2.94 -10.33
C LEU A 50 3.56 4.45 -10.41
N GLN A 51 4.56 5.04 -9.80
CA GLN A 51 4.76 6.50 -9.86
C GLN A 51 5.01 6.99 -11.28
N GLN A 52 5.76 6.24 -12.08
CA GLN A 52 6.01 6.57 -13.47
C GLN A 52 4.74 6.46 -14.32
N ASN A 53 3.79 5.64 -13.91
CA ASN A 53 2.53 5.43 -14.60
C ASN A 53 1.34 6.10 -13.90
N ARG A 54 1.60 7.15 -13.13
CA ARG A 54 0.58 7.79 -12.29
C ARG A 54 -0.68 8.17 -13.06
N GLY A 55 -0.55 8.66 -14.26
CA GLY A 55 -1.69 9.06 -15.09
C GLY A 55 -2.54 7.91 -15.59
N ARG A 56 -2.05 6.67 -15.46
CA ARG A 56 -2.75 5.47 -15.92
C ARG A 56 -3.30 4.62 -14.78
N LEU A 57 -3.07 5.03 -13.54
CA LEU A 57 -3.54 4.28 -12.38
C LEU A 57 -5.05 4.37 -12.23
N SER A 58 -5.65 3.34 -11.64
CA SER A 58 -7.02 3.41 -11.18
C SER A 58 -7.14 4.50 -10.11
N ARG A 59 -8.37 5.04 -9.93
CA ARG A 59 -8.60 6.05 -8.91
C ARG A 59 -8.22 5.55 -7.53
N ALA A 60 -8.56 4.30 -7.21
CA ALA A 60 -8.26 3.72 -5.91
C ALA A 60 -6.75 3.66 -5.66
N CYS A 61 -5.99 3.22 -6.65
CA CYS A 61 -4.54 3.14 -6.51
C CYS A 61 -3.92 4.53 -6.42
N ALA A 62 -4.33 5.46 -7.28
CA ALA A 62 -3.82 6.82 -7.28
C ALA A 62 -4.08 7.50 -5.93
N LYS A 63 -5.27 7.31 -5.36
CA LYS A 63 -5.62 7.87 -4.07
C LYS A 63 -4.75 7.30 -2.95
N VAL A 64 -4.54 5.99 -2.95
CA VAL A 64 -3.70 5.36 -1.94
C VAL A 64 -2.28 5.89 -2.00
N LEU A 65 -1.71 6.02 -3.18
CA LEU A 65 -0.37 6.59 -3.32
C LEU A 65 -0.31 8.02 -2.80
N ALA A 66 -1.29 8.85 -3.15
CA ALA A 66 -1.34 10.23 -2.69
C ALA A 66 -1.46 10.31 -1.17
N ASP A 67 -2.29 9.45 -0.56
CA ASP A 67 -2.50 9.42 0.89
C ASP A 67 -1.22 9.03 1.63
N HIS A 68 -0.32 8.29 0.99
CA HIS A 68 0.94 7.87 1.57
C HIS A 68 2.13 8.73 1.14
N GLY A 69 1.87 9.87 0.52
CA GLY A 69 2.91 10.82 0.13
C GLY A 69 3.74 10.40 -1.08
N GLN A 70 3.20 9.53 -1.90
CA GLN A 70 3.93 9.01 -3.07
C GLN A 70 3.61 9.73 -4.39
#